data_cf9376eab5d3ccfaf2077e9a8b1cef3a
#
_entry.id   cf9376eab5d3ccfaf2077e9a8b1cef3a
#
_cell.length_a   1.000
_cell.length_b   1.000
_cell.length_c   1.000
_cell.angle_alpha   90.00
_cell.angle_beta   90.00
_cell.angle_gamma   90.00
#
_symmetry.space_group_name_H-M   'P 1'
#
loop_
_entity.id
_entity.type
_entity.pdbx_description
1 polymer ?
#
loop_
_entity_poly.entity_id
_entity_poly.type
_entity_poly.pdbx_seq_one_letter_code
_entity_poly.pdbx_strand_id
1 'polypeptide(L)'
;MAIALIAGLASMASALLLELGVAWYVAFAVGAGLSMVSRALMPSPDLGAQMGGRSVTTREAAQSRKIVYGRARIGGNIVYLESTGTDNKHLWLVVAVAGHEIDAYESVWFNDEKIWDGGVYQSGWATAGNTSLSPYVYIGFHKGDQTAADSALDAASTKWTSAHILHDTAYMVVKLTYDRDQFGGGLPNISTIIRGKKVLNPSDNSTAWSQNPSLCIYDYLRDTKYGLGETTDNILTASVNTAKGVCDEAITLAAGGTQPRYTIDGVIDTAGSLKSNIELMTGAMAGRLVYSGGKFEIHAGEYIAPTITIDESQIVGEITVQTKQSRRSAFNGVKGVFLSSEDNYILSDYPAQISKTVAGSFEVGKRYQILTLVNGGSSTDFTAIGASANTVGIDFTATGVGAGTGTASLFLAQDGHQIFLDMALPFTVDNIRAQRLARLALLRSRQQEAITIPCNLSALRFKIGDNISVTNVRLGYDQKVFEVVGYSMGLSSDGQIAVNVEAIETASSIWDWSTTDEEVFLGGGEVDLYDGTVAVAPTSI
;
A
#
# COMPACT_ATOMS: atom_id res chain seq x y z
N MET A 1 -17.79 -5.08 -19.83
CA MET A 1 -19.11 -5.51 -19.34
C MET A 1 -19.02 -6.43 -18.12
N ALA A 2 -18.14 -7.44 -18.08
CA ALA A 2 -17.99 -8.31 -16.89
C ALA A 2 -17.43 -7.57 -15.64
N ILE A 3 -16.49 -6.63 -15.81
CA ILE A 3 -15.96 -5.79 -14.73
C ILE A 3 -17.05 -4.86 -14.19
N ALA A 4 -17.87 -4.30 -15.09
CA ALA A 4 -19.03 -3.52 -14.71
C ALA A 4 -20.11 -4.38 -14.01
N LEU A 5 -20.18 -5.67 -14.34
CA LEU A 5 -21.11 -6.61 -13.71
C LEU A 5 -20.67 -7.01 -12.29
N ILE A 6 -19.35 -7.27 -12.10
CA ILE A 6 -18.78 -7.62 -10.78
C ILE A 6 -18.75 -6.38 -9.86
N ALA A 7 -18.33 -5.23 -10.38
CA ALA A 7 -18.43 -3.95 -9.67
C ALA A 7 -19.91 -3.54 -9.47
N GLY A 8 -20.77 -3.83 -10.43
CA GLY A 8 -22.21 -3.65 -10.36
C GLY A 8 -22.87 -4.56 -9.33
N LEU A 9 -22.49 -5.81 -9.24
CA LEU A 9 -23.00 -6.76 -8.24
C LEU A 9 -22.52 -6.41 -6.83
N ALA A 10 -21.26 -6.02 -6.67
CA ALA A 10 -20.73 -5.55 -5.39
C ALA A 10 -21.37 -4.21 -4.97
N SER A 11 -21.58 -3.29 -5.90
CA SER A 11 -22.27 -2.02 -5.64
C SER A 11 -23.77 -2.20 -5.46
N MET A 12 -24.42 -3.12 -6.17
CA MET A 12 -25.82 -3.45 -5.98
C MET A 12 -26.07 -4.19 -4.66
N ALA A 13 -25.18 -5.10 -4.27
CA ALA A 13 -25.24 -5.75 -2.96
C ALA A 13 -25.05 -4.72 -1.83
N SER A 14 -24.12 -3.78 -1.99
CA SER A 14 -23.88 -2.69 -1.05
C SER A 14 -25.07 -1.70 -1.00
N ALA A 15 -25.64 -1.36 -2.15
CA ALA A 15 -26.80 -0.48 -2.25
C ALA A 15 -28.08 -1.13 -1.68
N LEU A 16 -28.29 -2.42 -1.97
CA LEU A 16 -29.43 -3.19 -1.46
C LEU A 16 -29.37 -3.34 0.07
N LEU A 17 -28.19 -3.54 0.63
CA LEU A 17 -27.98 -3.62 2.08
C LEU A 17 -28.18 -2.26 2.76
N LEU A 18 -27.83 -1.16 2.10
CA LEU A 18 -28.10 0.21 2.57
C LEU A 18 -29.61 0.54 2.54
N GLU A 19 -30.36 0.10 1.51
CA GLU A 19 -31.82 0.24 1.43
C GLU A 19 -32.53 -0.60 2.49
N LEU A 20 -31.92 -1.71 2.93
CA LEU A 20 -32.43 -2.56 4.01
C LEU A 20 -32.09 -2.05 5.41
N GLY A 21 -31.47 -0.85 5.53
CA GLY A 21 -31.10 -0.26 6.81
C GLY A 21 -29.94 -0.97 7.52
N VAL A 22 -29.18 -1.78 6.80
CA VAL A 22 -27.97 -2.41 7.31
C VAL A 22 -26.86 -1.36 7.38
N ALA A 23 -26.18 -1.28 8.50
CA ALA A 23 -25.12 -0.31 8.70
C ALA A 23 -24.06 -0.43 7.60
N TRP A 24 -23.59 0.70 7.06
CA TRP A 24 -22.69 0.80 5.92
C TRP A 24 -21.41 -0.06 6.03
N TYR A 25 -20.94 -0.36 7.24
CA TYR A 25 -19.78 -1.21 7.50
C TYR A 25 -20.04 -2.70 7.20
N VAL A 26 -21.28 -3.17 7.27
CA VAL A 26 -21.65 -4.54 6.85
C VAL A 26 -21.61 -4.63 5.33
N ALA A 27 -22.09 -3.59 4.62
CA ALA A 27 -21.93 -3.46 3.18
C ALA A 27 -20.45 -3.38 2.75
N PHE A 28 -19.58 -2.80 3.60
CA PHE A 28 -18.14 -2.75 3.42
C PHE A 28 -17.48 -4.14 3.53
N ALA A 29 -17.87 -4.97 4.48
CA ALA A 29 -17.31 -6.31 4.66
C ALA A 29 -17.60 -7.24 3.47
N VAL A 30 -18.78 -7.14 2.87
CA VAL A 30 -19.15 -7.90 1.68
C VAL A 30 -18.41 -7.40 0.43
N GLY A 31 -18.11 -6.10 0.34
CA GLY A 31 -17.36 -5.51 -0.77
C GLY A 31 -15.83 -5.71 -0.68
N ALA A 32 -15.26 -5.82 0.52
CA ALA A 32 -13.82 -5.84 0.73
C ALA A 32 -13.14 -7.14 0.25
N GLY A 33 -13.85 -8.28 0.30
CA GLY A 33 -13.33 -9.55 -0.21
C GLY A 33 -13.09 -9.58 -1.72
N LEU A 34 -13.89 -8.83 -2.48
CA LEU A 34 -13.76 -8.68 -3.94
C LEU A 34 -12.83 -7.53 -4.34
N SER A 35 -12.46 -6.66 -3.41
CA SER A 35 -11.90 -5.33 -3.73
C SER A 35 -10.43 -5.34 -4.15
N MET A 36 -9.59 -6.32 -3.77
CA MET A 36 -8.19 -6.29 -4.18
C MET A 36 -7.98 -6.62 -5.66
N VAL A 37 -8.69 -7.62 -6.19
CA VAL A 37 -8.60 -7.95 -7.62
C VAL A 37 -9.39 -6.97 -8.47
N SER A 38 -10.59 -6.54 -8.01
CA SER A 38 -11.40 -5.57 -8.74
C SER A 38 -10.83 -4.15 -8.70
N ARG A 39 -10.06 -3.80 -7.68
CA ARG A 39 -9.42 -2.49 -7.56
C ARG A 39 -8.19 -2.35 -8.45
N ALA A 40 -7.44 -3.43 -8.62
CA ALA A 40 -6.38 -3.50 -9.62
C ALA A 40 -6.88 -3.30 -11.06
N LEU A 41 -8.20 -3.44 -11.27
CA LEU A 41 -8.86 -3.34 -12.58
C LEU A 41 -9.70 -2.06 -12.76
N MET A 42 -9.86 -1.23 -11.72
CA MET A 42 -10.47 0.09 -11.85
C MET A 42 -9.39 1.10 -12.31
N PRO A 43 -9.71 1.99 -13.29
CA PRO A 43 -8.85 3.12 -13.54
C PRO A 43 -8.73 3.89 -12.22
N SER A 44 -7.54 3.88 -11.64
CA SER A 44 -7.25 4.66 -10.45
C SER A 44 -7.57 6.12 -10.77
N PRO A 45 -8.31 6.88 -9.92
CA PRO A 45 -8.21 8.32 -9.96
C PRO A 45 -6.72 8.64 -9.92
N ASP A 46 -6.27 9.69 -10.56
CA ASP A 46 -4.87 10.04 -10.75
C ASP A 46 -4.13 10.16 -9.39
N LEU A 47 -3.89 9.01 -8.77
CA LEU A 47 -3.21 8.87 -7.48
C LEU A 47 -1.75 9.35 -7.60
N GLY A 48 -1.15 9.19 -8.80
CA GLY A 48 0.19 9.67 -9.06
C GLY A 48 0.30 11.19 -8.92
N ALA A 49 -0.63 11.95 -9.52
CA ALA A 49 -0.66 13.41 -9.38
C ALA A 49 -0.95 13.84 -7.93
N GLN A 50 -1.83 13.14 -7.22
CA GLN A 50 -2.11 13.40 -5.81
C GLN A 50 -0.89 13.10 -4.92
N MET A 51 -0.11 12.08 -5.24
CA MET A 51 1.10 11.74 -4.51
C MET A 51 2.19 12.80 -4.72
N GLY A 52 2.45 13.22 -5.97
CA GLY A 52 3.43 14.24 -6.32
C GLY A 52 3.11 15.61 -5.72
N GLY A 53 1.84 15.98 -5.60
CA GLY A 53 1.40 17.25 -5.02
C GLY A 53 1.55 17.36 -3.49
N ARG A 54 1.88 16.28 -2.78
CA ARG A 54 1.96 16.28 -1.30
C ARG A 54 3.08 17.17 -0.74
N SER A 55 4.17 17.35 -1.46
CA SER A 55 5.32 18.15 -1.05
C SER A 55 5.22 19.63 -1.43
N VAL A 56 4.12 20.07 -2.04
CA VAL A 56 3.92 21.46 -2.45
C VAL A 56 3.28 22.26 -1.31
N THR A 57 3.87 23.42 -1.02
CA THR A 57 3.29 24.39 -0.08
C THR A 57 2.10 25.09 -0.75
N THR A 58 0.97 25.07 -0.05
CA THR A 58 -0.25 25.73 -0.52
C THR A 58 -0.57 26.96 0.32
N ARG A 59 -1.45 27.83 -0.19
CA ARG A 59 -2.04 28.94 0.55
C ARG A 59 -3.53 28.98 0.24
N GLU A 60 -4.27 28.16 0.94
CA GLU A 60 -5.72 28.03 0.77
C GLU A 60 -6.43 28.30 2.09
N ALA A 61 -7.52 29.08 2.02
CA ALA A 61 -8.29 29.43 3.21
C ALA A 61 -9.09 28.25 3.80
N ALA A 62 -9.43 27.27 2.96
CA ALA A 62 -10.26 26.11 3.31
C ALA A 62 -9.63 24.81 2.79
N GLN A 63 -8.41 24.51 3.20
CA GLN A 63 -7.75 23.24 2.88
C GLN A 63 -8.18 22.15 3.86
N SER A 64 -8.42 20.93 3.35
CA SER A 64 -8.63 19.75 4.17
C SER A 64 -7.44 19.46 5.07
N ARG A 65 -7.70 18.93 6.27
CA ARG A 65 -6.62 18.57 7.18
C ARG A 65 -5.95 17.26 6.71
N LYS A 66 -4.68 17.15 7.02
CA LYS A 66 -3.87 15.99 6.67
C LYS A 66 -3.53 15.21 7.93
N ILE A 67 -3.69 13.89 7.85
CA ILE A 67 -3.26 12.96 8.91
C ILE A 67 -2.08 12.18 8.35
N VAL A 68 -0.98 12.14 9.08
CA VAL A 68 0.26 11.48 8.66
C VAL A 68 0.49 10.26 9.52
N TYR A 69 0.63 9.11 8.90
CA TYR A 69 1.07 7.86 9.52
C TYR A 69 2.46 7.48 8.99
N GLY A 70 3.29 6.92 9.88
CA GLY A 70 4.66 6.60 9.54
C GLY A 70 5.49 7.84 9.26
N ARG A 71 6.27 7.85 8.20
CA ARG A 71 7.17 8.92 7.79
C ARG A 71 6.74 9.47 6.43
N ALA A 72 6.61 10.79 6.30
CA ALA A 72 6.26 11.40 5.02
C ALA A 72 6.94 12.75 4.82
N ARG A 73 7.25 13.09 3.56
CA ARG A 73 7.57 14.46 3.15
C ARG A 73 6.27 15.15 2.78
N ILE A 74 6.03 16.31 3.38
CA ILE A 74 4.80 17.06 3.22
C ILE A 74 5.08 18.55 3.08
N GLY A 75 4.47 19.18 2.10
CA GLY A 75 4.31 20.63 2.04
C GLY A 75 3.16 21.04 2.96
N GLY A 76 3.28 22.17 3.63
CA GLY A 76 2.23 22.64 4.49
C GLY A 76 1.31 23.65 3.82
N ASN A 77 0.26 24.06 4.55
CA ASN A 77 -0.57 25.19 4.16
C ASN A 77 -0.13 26.45 4.93
N ILE A 78 0.13 27.55 4.21
CA ILE A 78 0.46 28.85 4.82
C ILE A 78 -0.84 29.44 5.36
N VAL A 79 -1.02 29.34 6.68
CA VAL A 79 -2.20 29.86 7.39
C VAL A 79 -2.04 31.29 7.88
N TYR A 80 -0.81 31.77 7.96
CA TYR A 80 -0.50 33.14 8.35
C TYR A 80 0.75 33.64 7.61
N LEU A 81 0.74 34.93 7.26
CA LEU A 81 1.85 35.61 6.63
C LEU A 81 1.84 37.08 7.03
N GLU A 82 2.96 37.57 7.54
CA GLU A 82 3.15 38.98 7.90
C GLU A 82 4.59 39.40 7.68
N SER A 83 4.79 40.65 7.23
CA SER A 83 6.10 41.28 7.18
C SER A 83 6.27 42.22 8.36
N THR A 84 7.46 42.22 8.98
CA THR A 84 7.79 43.04 10.17
C THR A 84 9.19 43.62 10.04
N GLY A 85 9.52 44.51 11.00
CA GLY A 85 10.82 45.20 11.07
C GLY A 85 10.90 46.43 10.16
N THR A 86 12.01 47.17 10.26
CA THR A 86 12.26 48.37 9.43
C THR A 86 12.31 47.93 7.96
N ASP A 87 11.59 48.62 7.10
CA ASP A 87 11.50 48.35 5.66
C ASP A 87 10.96 46.95 5.33
N ASN A 88 10.13 46.37 6.20
CA ASN A 88 9.58 45.02 6.04
C ASN A 88 10.65 43.94 5.85
N LYS A 89 11.77 44.07 6.55
CA LYS A 89 12.95 43.20 6.38
C LYS A 89 12.70 41.75 6.74
N HIS A 90 11.75 41.45 7.62
CA HIS A 90 11.44 40.10 8.06
C HIS A 90 10.07 39.65 7.56
N LEU A 91 10.01 38.50 6.93
CA LEU A 91 8.77 37.82 6.56
C LEU A 91 8.55 36.63 7.49
N TRP A 92 7.38 36.59 8.12
CA TRP A 92 6.95 35.52 8.98
C TRP A 92 5.86 34.70 8.29
N LEU A 93 6.02 33.39 8.33
CA LEU A 93 5.10 32.42 7.77
C LEU A 93 4.73 31.41 8.84
N VAL A 94 3.46 31.08 8.97
CA VAL A 94 3.01 29.92 9.74
C VAL A 94 2.53 28.88 8.75
N VAL A 95 3.22 27.75 8.72
CA VAL A 95 2.99 26.65 7.80
C VAL A 95 2.41 25.48 8.56
N ALA A 96 1.09 25.25 8.45
CA ALA A 96 0.41 24.11 9.06
C ALA A 96 0.73 22.83 8.27
N VAL A 97 1.22 21.80 8.97
CA VAL A 97 1.75 20.56 8.37
C VAL A 97 0.78 19.41 8.55
N ALA A 98 0.27 19.18 9.77
CA ALA A 98 -0.66 18.08 10.06
C ALA A 98 -1.75 18.54 11.02
N GLY A 99 -2.95 17.94 10.89
CA GLY A 99 -4.12 18.23 11.73
C GLY A 99 -4.15 17.46 13.05
N HIS A 100 -3.01 17.03 13.54
CA HIS A 100 -2.84 16.26 14.79
C HIS A 100 -1.44 16.45 15.35
N GLU A 101 -1.21 15.96 16.58
CA GLU A 101 0.12 15.87 17.17
C GLU A 101 0.98 14.86 16.38
N ILE A 102 2.21 15.28 16.03
CA ILE A 102 3.22 14.44 15.38
C ILE A 102 4.31 14.03 16.37
N ASP A 103 5.05 12.96 16.07
CA ASP A 103 6.17 12.53 16.90
C ASP A 103 7.35 13.51 16.79
N ALA A 104 7.80 13.80 15.55
CA ALA A 104 8.98 14.64 15.33
C ALA A 104 9.05 15.24 13.93
N TYR A 105 9.85 16.30 13.81
CA TYR A 105 10.40 16.81 12.55
C TYR A 105 11.77 16.19 12.30
N GLU A 106 12.08 15.81 11.06
CA GLU A 106 13.38 15.23 10.68
C GLU A 106 14.20 16.15 9.78
N SER A 107 13.57 16.80 8.81
CA SER A 107 14.26 17.73 7.91
C SER A 107 13.30 18.77 7.34
N VAL A 108 13.85 19.91 6.89
CA VAL A 108 13.10 20.96 6.17
C VAL A 108 13.80 21.26 4.86
N TRP A 109 13.00 21.46 3.82
CA TRP A 109 13.43 21.66 2.45
C TRP A 109 12.84 22.95 1.88
N PHE A 110 13.67 23.73 1.19
CA PHE A 110 13.23 24.82 0.35
C PHE A 110 13.45 24.43 -1.10
N ASN A 111 12.35 24.33 -1.86
CA ASN A 111 12.36 23.69 -3.17
C ASN A 111 12.94 22.25 -3.02
N ASP A 112 14.06 21.97 -3.68
CA ASP A 112 14.75 20.66 -3.61
C ASP A 112 16.02 20.69 -2.77
N GLU A 113 16.31 21.82 -2.10
CA GLU A 113 17.46 21.94 -1.20
C GLU A 113 17.06 21.66 0.26
N LYS A 114 17.76 20.72 0.90
CA LYS A 114 17.60 20.44 2.32
C LYS A 114 18.31 21.52 3.13
N ILE A 115 17.54 22.41 3.74
CA ILE A 115 18.06 23.55 4.48
C ILE A 115 18.29 23.26 5.96
N TRP A 116 17.61 22.26 6.50
CA TRP A 116 17.77 21.82 7.89
C TRP A 116 17.66 20.31 7.99
N ASP A 117 18.57 19.71 8.76
CA ASP A 117 18.63 18.28 9.05
C ASP A 117 19.05 18.12 10.52
N GLY A 118 18.08 18.10 11.40
CA GLY A 118 18.29 18.01 12.85
C GLY A 118 18.08 16.62 13.41
N GLY A 119 17.91 15.60 12.54
CA GLY A 119 17.51 14.27 12.97
C GLY A 119 16.09 14.29 13.55
N VAL A 120 15.90 13.63 14.70
CA VAL A 120 14.59 13.60 15.37
C VAL A 120 14.44 14.82 16.27
N TYR A 121 13.82 15.90 15.78
CA TYR A 121 13.64 17.15 16.50
C TYR A 121 12.23 17.27 17.09
N GLN A 122 12.16 17.64 18.35
CA GLN A 122 10.91 17.62 19.09
C GLN A 122 10.18 18.97 19.07
N SER A 123 10.84 20.06 19.45
CA SER A 123 10.26 21.41 19.53
C SER A 123 11.33 22.49 19.72
N GLY A 124 10.99 23.75 19.43
CA GLY A 124 11.85 24.92 19.62
C GLY A 124 12.25 25.59 18.31
N TRP A 125 13.29 26.43 18.35
CA TRP A 125 13.78 27.17 17.19
C TRP A 125 15.12 26.64 16.70
N ALA A 126 15.29 26.56 15.39
CA ALA A 126 16.54 26.21 14.73
C ALA A 126 16.87 27.23 13.62
N THR A 127 18.15 27.35 13.29
CA THR A 127 18.60 28.04 12.08
C THR A 127 18.70 27.05 10.94
N ALA A 128 18.65 27.53 9.69
CA ALA A 128 19.04 26.73 8.54
C ALA A 128 20.47 26.19 8.78
N GLY A 129 20.68 24.92 8.46
CA GLY A 129 21.97 24.25 8.67
C GLY A 129 23.08 24.80 7.77
N ASN A 130 23.94 23.94 7.24
CA ASN A 130 25.13 24.27 6.47
C ASN A 130 24.86 24.87 5.07
N THR A 131 23.92 25.79 4.94
CA THR A 131 23.56 26.44 3.68
C THR A 131 23.88 27.93 3.71
N SER A 132 23.95 28.56 2.56
CA SER A 132 24.03 30.02 2.42
C SER A 132 22.84 30.74 3.08
N LEU A 133 21.76 30.04 3.38
CA LEU A 133 20.53 30.53 4.00
C LEU A 133 20.62 30.64 5.52
N SER A 134 21.64 30.07 6.16
CA SER A 134 21.76 30.00 7.63
C SER A 134 21.53 31.33 8.36
N PRO A 135 22.08 32.47 7.93
CA PRO A 135 21.83 33.74 8.63
C PRO A 135 20.47 34.37 8.31
N TYR A 136 19.75 33.86 7.33
CA TYR A 136 18.52 34.48 6.83
C TYR A 136 17.25 33.71 7.18
N VAL A 137 17.38 32.42 7.60
CA VAL A 137 16.24 31.51 7.84
C VAL A 137 16.26 30.99 9.27
N TYR A 138 15.16 31.21 9.98
CA TYR A 138 14.91 30.63 11.30
C TYR A 138 13.60 29.87 11.28
N ILE A 139 13.55 28.70 11.91
CA ILE A 139 12.41 27.81 11.90
C ILE A 139 12.04 27.45 13.34
N GLY A 140 10.81 27.77 13.74
CA GLY A 140 10.20 27.33 14.99
C GLY A 140 9.32 26.10 14.75
N PHE A 141 9.50 25.07 15.54
CA PHE A 141 8.81 23.80 15.41
C PHE A 141 7.77 23.60 16.51
N HIS A 142 6.53 23.29 16.12
CA HIS A 142 5.41 22.98 17.00
C HIS A 142 4.77 21.67 16.57
N LYS A 143 4.71 20.70 17.47
CA LYS A 143 4.27 19.32 17.14
C LYS A 143 2.77 19.09 17.16
N GLY A 144 1.98 20.03 17.65
CA GLY A 144 0.55 19.86 17.90
C GLY A 144 0.17 19.73 19.38
N ASP A 145 1.14 19.51 20.27
CA ASP A 145 0.98 19.40 21.71
C ASP A 145 1.14 20.74 22.46
N GLN A 146 1.39 21.83 21.73
CA GLN A 146 1.61 23.14 22.32
C GLN A 146 0.38 23.69 23.05
N THR A 147 0.62 24.31 24.20
CA THR A 147 -0.40 24.95 25.05
C THR A 147 -0.31 26.48 25.03
N ALA A 148 0.67 27.05 24.32
CA ALA A 148 0.88 28.48 24.14
C ALA A 148 1.22 28.78 22.67
N ALA A 149 0.94 30.00 22.25
CA ALA A 149 1.35 30.52 20.94
C ALA A 149 2.88 30.62 20.83
N ASP A 150 3.41 30.65 19.60
CA ASP A 150 4.83 30.89 19.37
C ASP A 150 5.22 32.28 19.91
N SER A 151 6.11 32.31 20.92
CA SER A 151 6.48 33.51 21.61
C SER A 151 7.30 34.51 20.80
N ALA A 152 8.09 34.00 19.81
CA ALA A 152 8.89 34.87 18.96
C ALA A 152 8.02 35.60 17.92
N LEU A 153 7.02 34.87 17.38
CA LEU A 153 6.05 35.47 16.46
C LEU A 153 5.10 36.43 17.22
N ASP A 154 4.61 36.07 18.43
CA ASP A 154 3.78 36.92 19.27
C ASP A 154 4.47 38.24 19.61
N ALA A 155 5.76 38.19 19.94
CA ALA A 155 6.56 39.40 20.23
C ALA A 155 6.84 40.27 18.98
N ALA A 156 6.86 39.69 17.78
CA ALA A 156 7.20 40.41 16.55
C ALA A 156 5.98 40.92 15.79
N SER A 157 4.81 40.30 15.98
CA SER A 157 3.57 40.59 15.25
C SER A 157 2.64 41.49 16.06
N THR A 158 1.84 42.28 15.37
CA THR A 158 0.73 43.03 15.98
C THR A 158 -0.62 42.31 15.82
N LYS A 159 -0.66 41.25 15.01
CA LYS A 159 -1.90 40.50 14.66
C LYS A 159 -1.90 39.10 15.24
N TRP A 160 -0.73 38.44 15.27
CA TRP A 160 -0.57 37.17 15.96
C TRP A 160 -0.42 37.43 17.45
N THR A 161 -1.21 36.76 18.26
CA THR A 161 -1.28 36.99 19.70
C THR A 161 -1.21 35.65 20.45
N SER A 162 -1.08 35.72 21.76
CA SER A 162 -1.10 34.55 22.65
C SER A 162 -2.34 33.65 22.52
N ALA A 163 -3.41 34.13 21.84
CA ALA A 163 -4.60 33.33 21.53
C ALA A 163 -4.41 32.38 20.36
N HIS A 164 -3.39 32.58 19.53
CA HIS A 164 -3.13 31.75 18.32
C HIS A 164 -2.28 30.52 18.66
N ILE A 165 -2.83 29.63 19.48
CA ILE A 165 -2.12 28.43 19.98
C ILE A 165 -1.98 27.35 18.92
N LEU A 166 -2.99 27.16 18.06
CA LEU A 166 -3.08 26.07 17.08
C LEU A 166 -2.91 24.67 17.73
N HIS A 167 -3.56 24.46 18.88
CA HIS A 167 -3.58 23.15 19.54
C HIS A 167 -4.08 22.06 18.58
N ASP A 168 -3.60 20.81 18.70
CA ASP A 168 -3.88 19.68 17.80
C ASP A 168 -3.49 19.96 16.32
N THR A 169 -2.57 20.89 16.07
CA THR A 169 -2.07 21.16 14.73
C THR A 169 -0.55 21.27 14.77
N ALA A 170 0.12 20.37 14.06
CA ALA A 170 1.56 20.50 13.87
C ALA A 170 1.85 21.58 12.84
N TYR A 171 2.68 22.56 13.20
CA TYR A 171 3.05 23.67 12.32
C TYR A 171 4.48 24.12 12.50
N MET A 172 5.00 24.82 11.53
CA MET A 172 6.28 25.51 11.59
C MET A 172 6.04 27.01 11.50
N VAL A 173 6.80 27.79 12.29
CA VAL A 173 6.95 29.23 12.11
C VAL A 173 8.24 29.45 11.36
N VAL A 174 8.18 29.98 10.15
CA VAL A 174 9.36 30.25 9.33
C VAL A 174 9.56 31.76 9.26
N LYS A 175 10.70 32.22 9.76
CA LYS A 175 11.14 33.62 9.67
C LYS A 175 12.19 33.75 8.58
N LEU A 176 11.90 34.49 7.56
CA LEU A 176 12.83 34.84 6.47
C LEU A 176 13.31 36.27 6.65
N THR A 177 14.61 36.48 6.65
CA THR A 177 15.20 37.83 6.62
C THR A 177 15.54 38.14 5.17
N TYR A 178 14.91 39.18 4.61
CA TYR A 178 15.07 39.52 3.20
C TYR A 178 16.54 39.78 2.84
N ASP A 179 16.97 39.08 1.83
CA ASP A 179 18.21 39.30 1.11
C ASP A 179 17.93 39.06 -0.39
N ARG A 180 18.40 39.99 -1.23
CA ARG A 180 18.08 39.96 -2.67
C ARG A 180 18.70 38.76 -3.38
N ASP A 181 19.90 38.39 -2.96
CA ASP A 181 20.65 37.32 -3.64
C ASP A 181 20.07 35.94 -3.26
N GLN A 182 19.46 35.82 -2.07
CA GLN A 182 18.88 34.57 -1.58
C GLN A 182 17.40 34.40 -1.95
N PHE A 183 16.61 35.48 -1.94
CA PHE A 183 15.15 35.43 -2.12
C PHE A 183 14.65 36.24 -3.33
N GLY A 184 15.54 36.62 -4.24
CA GLY A 184 15.17 37.38 -5.46
C GLY A 184 14.21 36.63 -6.39
N GLY A 185 14.14 35.30 -6.30
CA GLY A 185 13.20 34.45 -7.04
C GLY A 185 11.80 34.31 -6.44
N GLY A 186 11.56 34.90 -5.26
CA GLY A 186 10.28 34.84 -4.55
C GLY A 186 10.28 33.86 -3.36
N LEU A 187 9.08 33.50 -2.88
CA LEU A 187 8.91 32.59 -1.76
C LEU A 187 9.21 31.14 -2.19
N PRO A 188 10.14 30.44 -1.50
CA PRO A 188 10.43 29.06 -1.83
C PRO A 188 9.26 28.12 -1.48
N ASN A 189 9.19 26.98 -2.14
CA ASN A 189 8.33 25.87 -1.75
C ASN A 189 8.89 25.24 -0.45
N ILE A 190 8.10 25.22 0.63
CA ILE A 190 8.54 24.76 1.96
C ILE A 190 7.96 23.37 2.21
N SER A 191 8.79 22.37 2.31
CA SER A 191 8.37 21.01 2.68
C SER A 191 9.20 20.47 3.84
N THR A 192 8.63 19.52 4.56
CA THR A 192 9.29 18.89 5.71
C THR A 192 9.07 17.40 5.71
N ILE A 193 10.07 16.64 6.16
CA ILE A 193 9.93 15.22 6.48
C ILE A 193 9.60 15.13 7.96
N ILE A 194 8.51 14.43 8.27
CA ILE A 194 8.03 14.26 9.64
C ILE A 194 7.80 12.79 9.97
N ARG A 195 7.91 12.48 11.27
CA ARG A 195 7.32 11.29 11.87
C ARG A 195 5.90 11.64 12.29
N GLY A 196 4.93 10.94 11.73
CA GLY A 196 3.52 11.22 11.89
C GLY A 196 2.97 10.90 13.29
N LYS A 197 1.73 10.46 13.32
CA LYS A 197 0.96 10.23 14.54
C LYS A 197 1.56 9.11 15.41
N LYS A 198 1.60 9.32 16.74
CA LYS A 198 1.83 8.25 17.71
C LYS A 198 0.57 7.40 17.84
N VAL A 199 0.70 6.10 17.80
CA VAL A 199 -0.41 5.14 17.80
C VAL A 199 -0.34 4.20 19.01
N LEU A 200 -1.50 3.78 19.48
CA LEU A 200 -1.61 2.83 20.60
C LEU A 200 -1.32 1.41 20.13
N ASN A 201 -0.43 0.73 20.85
CA ASN A 201 -0.21 -0.71 20.72
C ASN A 201 -1.09 -1.45 21.75
N PRO A 202 -2.11 -2.22 21.32
CA PRO A 202 -3.02 -2.88 22.26
C PRO A 202 -2.38 -4.08 22.99
N SER A 203 -1.18 -4.53 22.59
CA SER A 203 -0.52 -5.66 23.28
C SER A 203 0.14 -5.26 24.61
N ASP A 204 0.60 -4.02 24.74
CA ASP A 204 1.30 -3.49 25.90
C ASP A 204 0.75 -2.16 26.42
N ASN A 205 -0.28 -1.63 25.75
CA ASN A 205 -0.89 -0.31 26.01
C ASN A 205 0.09 0.88 25.89
N SER A 206 1.21 0.71 25.20
CA SER A 206 2.12 1.81 24.91
C SER A 206 1.59 2.67 23.76
N THR A 207 1.89 3.97 23.80
CA THR A 207 1.61 4.89 22.68
C THR A 207 2.93 5.44 22.17
N ALA A 208 3.27 5.11 20.94
CA ALA A 208 4.54 5.50 20.31
C ALA A 208 4.36 5.69 18.81
N TRP A 209 5.31 6.37 18.18
CA TRP A 209 5.39 6.43 16.74
C TRP A 209 5.63 5.03 16.17
N SER A 210 4.92 4.70 15.12
CA SER A 210 5.01 3.39 14.47
C SER A 210 4.74 3.49 12.97
N GLN A 211 5.45 2.66 12.21
CA GLN A 211 5.21 2.41 10.78
C GLN A 211 4.44 1.10 10.55
N ASN A 212 3.96 0.46 11.62
CA ASN A 212 3.22 -0.79 11.49
C ASN A 212 1.78 -0.52 10.99
N PRO A 213 1.39 -1.05 9.81
CA PRO A 213 0.08 -0.78 9.22
C PRO A 213 -1.10 -1.17 10.12
N SER A 214 -1.00 -2.30 10.82
CA SER A 214 -2.07 -2.79 11.70
C SER A 214 -2.36 -1.81 12.83
N LEU A 215 -1.31 -1.24 13.45
CA LEU A 215 -1.46 -0.25 14.52
C LEU A 215 -2.02 1.07 14.01
N CYS A 216 -1.60 1.51 12.83
CA CYS A 216 -2.09 2.73 12.21
C CYS A 216 -3.57 2.61 11.79
N ILE A 217 -4.00 1.46 11.27
CA ILE A 217 -5.40 1.18 10.96
C ILE A 217 -6.23 1.11 12.26
N TYR A 218 -5.70 0.46 13.30
CA TYR A 218 -6.35 0.40 14.61
C TYR A 218 -6.56 1.79 15.21
N ASP A 219 -5.57 2.69 15.10
CA ASP A 219 -5.70 4.08 15.50
C ASP A 219 -6.78 4.81 14.67
N TYR A 220 -6.76 4.65 13.34
CA TYR A 220 -7.72 5.29 12.45
C TYR A 220 -9.17 4.81 12.68
N LEU A 221 -9.37 3.54 12.98
CA LEU A 221 -10.69 3.02 13.35
C LEU A 221 -11.23 3.66 14.63
N ARG A 222 -10.36 3.98 15.59
CA ARG A 222 -10.73 4.55 16.90
C ARG A 222 -10.78 6.08 16.91
N ASP A 223 -10.17 6.73 15.94
CA ASP A 223 -10.09 8.20 15.89
C ASP A 223 -11.51 8.78 15.72
N THR A 224 -11.97 9.52 16.75
CA THR A 224 -13.31 10.11 16.78
C THR A 224 -13.43 11.41 15.99
N LYS A 225 -12.31 12.01 15.60
CA LYS A 225 -12.27 13.32 14.92
C LYS A 225 -12.23 13.17 13.40
N TYR A 226 -11.44 12.22 12.91
CA TYR A 226 -11.18 12.06 11.48
C TYR A 226 -11.30 10.62 10.98
N GLY A 227 -11.42 9.67 11.90
CA GLY A 227 -11.54 8.24 11.62
C GLY A 227 -12.98 7.75 11.78
N LEU A 228 -13.10 6.44 12.06
CA LEU A 228 -14.41 5.79 12.18
C LEU A 228 -15.10 6.04 13.54
N GLY A 229 -14.33 6.37 14.58
CA GLY A 229 -14.86 6.64 15.93
C GLY A 229 -15.27 5.39 16.70
N GLU A 230 -14.77 4.22 16.32
CA GLU A 230 -15.14 2.95 16.96
C GLU A 230 -14.53 2.80 18.35
N THR A 231 -15.26 2.13 19.22
CA THR A 231 -14.74 1.78 20.54
C THR A 231 -13.83 0.54 20.45
N THR A 232 -12.96 0.38 21.44
CA THR A 232 -12.09 -0.80 21.53
C THR A 232 -12.88 -2.11 21.54
N ASP A 233 -14.08 -2.12 22.11
CA ASP A 233 -14.93 -3.31 22.20
C ASP A 233 -15.45 -3.78 20.83
N ASN A 234 -15.56 -2.86 19.88
CA ASN A 234 -16.00 -3.14 18.51
C ASN A 234 -14.84 -3.59 17.59
N ILE A 235 -13.61 -3.69 18.11
CA ILE A 235 -12.44 -4.13 17.36
C ILE A 235 -11.85 -5.36 18.03
N LEU A 236 -11.60 -6.42 17.27
CA LEU A 236 -10.96 -7.62 17.77
C LEU A 236 -9.45 -7.37 17.94
N THR A 237 -9.00 -7.01 19.15
CA THR A 237 -7.60 -6.68 19.44
C THR A 237 -6.64 -7.85 19.17
N ALA A 238 -7.12 -9.09 19.27
CA ALA A 238 -6.34 -10.26 18.90
C ALA A 238 -5.94 -10.25 17.42
N SER A 239 -6.85 -9.87 16.51
CA SER A 239 -6.54 -9.75 15.08
C SER A 239 -5.53 -8.62 14.80
N VAL A 240 -5.64 -7.50 15.53
CA VAL A 240 -4.66 -6.39 15.46
C VAL A 240 -3.27 -6.88 15.81
N ASN A 241 -3.13 -7.64 16.90
CA ASN A 241 -1.84 -8.16 17.35
C ASN A 241 -1.26 -9.21 16.39
N THR A 242 -2.10 -10.09 15.83
CA THR A 242 -1.69 -11.05 14.79
C THR A 242 -1.19 -10.32 13.56
N ALA A 243 -1.99 -9.39 13.02
CA ALA A 243 -1.61 -8.61 11.84
C ALA A 243 -0.36 -7.75 12.08
N LYS A 244 -0.19 -7.21 13.32
CA LYS A 244 1.04 -6.53 13.73
C LYS A 244 2.26 -7.46 13.60
N GLY A 245 2.15 -8.68 14.12
CA GLY A 245 3.23 -9.68 14.05
C GLY A 245 3.63 -10.00 12.61
N VAL A 246 2.65 -10.18 11.72
CA VAL A 246 2.89 -10.39 10.28
C VAL A 246 3.59 -9.20 9.63
N CYS A 247 3.16 -7.97 9.94
CA CYS A 247 3.79 -6.77 9.41
C CYS A 247 5.25 -6.63 9.87
N ASP A 248 5.54 -6.98 11.12
CA ASP A 248 6.87 -6.87 11.73
C ASP A 248 7.81 -8.03 11.33
N GLU A 249 7.32 -9.06 10.64
CA GLU A 249 8.14 -10.18 10.20
C GLU A 249 9.36 -9.72 9.41
N ALA A 250 10.53 -10.22 9.79
CA ALA A 250 11.80 -9.84 9.18
C ALA A 250 12.01 -10.57 7.84
N ILE A 251 12.03 -9.82 6.74
CA ILE A 251 12.27 -10.33 5.39
C ILE A 251 13.71 -10.04 4.99
N THR A 252 14.43 -11.08 4.56
CA THR A 252 15.83 -10.99 4.11
C THR A 252 15.92 -10.24 2.77
N LEU A 253 16.93 -9.38 2.64
CA LEU A 253 17.22 -8.57 1.46
C LEU A 253 18.39 -9.13 0.66
N ALA A 254 18.39 -8.96 -0.67
CA ALA A 254 19.51 -9.34 -1.53
C ALA A 254 20.81 -8.59 -1.19
N ALA A 255 20.70 -7.33 -0.79
CA ALA A 255 21.84 -6.52 -0.33
C ALA A 255 22.36 -6.92 1.07
N GLY A 256 21.71 -7.89 1.72
CA GLY A 256 21.99 -8.30 3.09
C GLY A 256 21.16 -7.54 4.13
N GLY A 257 21.05 -8.11 5.32
CA GLY A 257 20.17 -7.58 6.37
C GLY A 257 18.71 -7.98 6.18
N THR A 258 17.83 -7.34 6.96
CA THR A 258 16.39 -7.61 6.95
C THR A 258 15.59 -6.32 7.04
N GLN A 259 14.35 -6.36 6.58
CA GLN A 259 13.37 -5.28 6.77
C GLN A 259 12.01 -5.87 7.19
N PRO A 260 11.13 -5.09 7.87
CA PRO A 260 9.77 -5.51 8.14
C PRO A 260 9.02 -5.87 6.86
N ARG A 261 8.18 -6.91 6.93
CA ARG A 261 7.37 -7.36 5.78
C ARG A 261 6.55 -6.22 5.20
N TYR A 262 5.85 -5.46 6.04
CA TYR A 262 5.02 -4.33 5.63
C TYR A 262 5.24 -3.11 6.53
N THR A 263 5.27 -1.93 5.93
CA THR A 263 5.19 -0.64 6.65
C THR A 263 4.18 0.26 5.98
N ILE A 264 3.70 1.25 6.72
CA ILE A 264 2.81 2.30 6.24
C ILE A 264 3.47 3.66 6.45
N ASP A 265 3.63 4.40 5.36
CA ASP A 265 4.26 5.70 5.32
C ASP A 265 3.49 6.59 4.35
N GLY A 266 2.68 7.51 4.89
CA GLY A 266 1.87 8.32 4.00
C GLY A 266 0.93 9.29 4.67
N VAL A 267 0.15 9.96 3.85
CA VAL A 267 -0.74 11.05 4.23
C VAL A 267 -2.18 10.71 3.84
N ILE A 268 -3.07 10.79 4.80
CA ILE A 268 -4.52 10.73 4.60
C ILE A 268 -5.06 12.15 4.50
N ASP A 269 -5.85 12.39 3.46
CA ASP A 269 -6.64 13.60 3.33
C ASP A 269 -8.03 13.40 3.95
N THR A 270 -8.42 14.29 4.86
CA THR A 270 -9.73 14.20 5.53
C THR A 270 -10.92 14.52 4.61
N ALA A 271 -10.68 15.04 3.41
CA ALA A 271 -11.71 15.20 2.38
C ALA A 271 -12.07 13.86 1.70
N GLY A 272 -11.19 12.86 1.79
CA GLY A 272 -11.43 11.53 1.28
C GLY A 272 -12.49 10.76 2.07
N SER A 273 -13.14 9.77 1.44
CA SER A 273 -14.07 8.90 2.17
C SER A 273 -13.31 7.98 3.14
N LEU A 274 -13.91 7.71 4.30
CA LEU A 274 -13.34 6.79 5.30
C LEU A 274 -13.01 5.42 4.69
N LYS A 275 -13.91 4.91 3.84
CA LYS A 275 -13.73 3.65 3.13
C LYS A 275 -12.47 3.69 2.24
N SER A 276 -12.33 4.72 1.41
CA SER A 276 -11.17 4.86 0.52
C SER A 276 -9.86 4.95 1.30
N ASN A 277 -9.86 5.70 2.40
CA ASN A 277 -8.67 5.84 3.26
C ASN A 277 -8.26 4.48 3.88
N ILE A 278 -9.23 3.73 4.43
CA ILE A 278 -8.97 2.40 5.01
C ILE A 278 -8.46 1.43 3.93
N GLU A 279 -9.04 1.48 2.74
CA GLU A 279 -8.59 0.63 1.64
C GLU A 279 -7.17 0.97 1.19
N LEU A 280 -6.79 2.25 1.16
CA LEU A 280 -5.42 2.67 0.88
C LEU A 280 -4.45 2.18 1.97
N MET A 281 -4.84 2.30 3.24
CA MET A 281 -4.04 1.82 4.37
C MET A 281 -3.87 0.30 4.37
N THR A 282 -4.95 -0.46 4.13
CA THR A 282 -4.88 -1.93 4.03
C THR A 282 -4.07 -2.39 2.83
N GLY A 283 -4.05 -1.60 1.75
CA GLY A 283 -3.21 -1.83 0.58
C GLY A 283 -1.71 -1.87 0.90
N ALA A 284 -1.24 -1.08 1.88
CA ALA A 284 0.17 -1.06 2.29
C ALA A 284 0.65 -2.38 2.92
N MET A 285 -0.25 -3.24 3.37
CA MET A 285 0.07 -4.55 3.95
C MET A 285 -0.56 -5.73 3.18
N ALA A 286 -0.99 -5.51 1.91
CA ALA A 286 -1.75 -6.49 1.12
C ALA A 286 -2.92 -7.14 1.91
N GLY A 287 -3.42 -6.40 2.91
CA GLY A 287 -4.37 -6.87 3.90
C GLY A 287 -5.81 -6.48 3.64
N ARG A 288 -6.65 -6.73 4.62
CA ARG A 288 -8.08 -6.39 4.57
C ARG A 288 -8.62 -6.07 5.94
N LEU A 289 -9.70 -5.31 5.97
CA LEU A 289 -10.54 -5.09 7.13
C LEU A 289 -11.84 -5.88 6.93
N VAL A 290 -12.19 -6.71 7.90
CA VAL A 290 -13.41 -7.53 7.90
C VAL A 290 -14.28 -7.14 9.09
N TYR A 291 -15.60 -7.12 8.91
CA TYR A 291 -16.54 -6.99 10.01
C TYR A 291 -17.26 -8.32 10.19
N SER A 292 -17.01 -8.98 11.31
CA SER A 292 -17.51 -10.32 11.60
C SER A 292 -17.89 -10.44 13.07
N GLY A 293 -19.04 -11.07 13.34
CA GLY A 293 -19.48 -11.27 14.72
C GLY A 293 -19.66 -10.00 15.55
N GLY A 294 -19.96 -8.87 14.90
CA GLY A 294 -20.13 -7.57 15.57
C GLY A 294 -18.84 -6.81 15.83
N LYS A 295 -17.69 -7.26 15.31
CA LYS A 295 -16.39 -6.63 15.50
C LYS A 295 -15.63 -6.45 14.20
N PHE A 296 -14.77 -5.44 14.16
CA PHE A 296 -13.78 -5.26 13.11
C PHE A 296 -12.58 -6.17 13.37
N GLU A 297 -12.15 -6.87 12.34
CA GLU A 297 -10.96 -7.73 12.33
C GLU A 297 -9.99 -7.21 11.27
N ILE A 298 -8.72 -7.01 11.67
CA ILE A 298 -7.64 -6.58 10.76
C ILE A 298 -6.83 -7.82 10.38
N HIS A 299 -6.68 -8.04 9.08
CA HIS A 299 -5.87 -9.13 8.53
C HIS A 299 -4.78 -8.56 7.63
N ALA A 300 -3.52 -8.82 7.95
CA ALA A 300 -2.39 -8.55 7.06
C ALA A 300 -2.28 -9.65 6.02
N GLY A 301 -1.60 -9.34 4.91
CA GLY A 301 -1.38 -10.29 3.83
C GLY A 301 -0.37 -11.37 4.20
N GLU A 302 -0.86 -12.56 4.43
CA GLU A 302 -0.06 -13.77 4.69
C GLU A 302 -0.81 -15.03 4.23
N TYR A 303 -0.10 -16.13 4.10
CA TYR A 303 -0.72 -17.44 3.92
C TYR A 303 -1.03 -18.07 5.27
N ILE A 304 -2.30 -18.36 5.48
CA ILE A 304 -2.76 -19.14 6.64
C ILE A 304 -3.10 -20.53 6.14
N ALA A 305 -2.43 -21.56 6.68
CA ALA A 305 -2.73 -22.93 6.31
C ALA A 305 -4.19 -23.27 6.65
N PRO A 306 -4.92 -23.97 5.75
CA PRO A 306 -6.30 -24.32 6.02
C PRO A 306 -6.40 -25.26 7.22
N THR A 307 -7.23 -24.89 8.18
CA THR A 307 -7.53 -25.72 9.37
C THR A 307 -8.85 -26.48 9.22
N ILE A 308 -9.62 -26.14 8.21
CA ILE A 308 -10.96 -26.66 7.98
C ILE A 308 -11.05 -27.26 6.58
N THR A 309 -11.54 -28.50 6.51
CA THR A 309 -11.79 -29.19 5.26
C THR A 309 -13.29 -29.25 4.99
N ILE A 310 -13.71 -28.96 3.76
CA ILE A 310 -15.06 -29.21 3.24
C ILE A 310 -15.00 -30.50 2.42
N ASP A 311 -15.82 -31.46 2.80
CA ASP A 311 -16.01 -32.71 2.08
C ASP A 311 -17.47 -32.85 1.59
N GLU A 312 -17.74 -33.91 0.83
CA GLU A 312 -19.05 -34.15 0.24
C GLU A 312 -20.20 -34.25 1.26
N SER A 313 -19.90 -34.61 2.53
CA SER A 313 -20.93 -34.74 3.57
C SER A 313 -21.50 -33.37 4.05
N GLN A 314 -20.75 -32.31 3.80
CA GLN A 314 -21.14 -30.95 4.19
C GLN A 314 -21.84 -30.20 3.06
N ILE A 315 -21.78 -30.72 1.83
CA ILE A 315 -22.31 -30.08 0.62
C ILE A 315 -23.77 -30.50 0.45
N VAL A 316 -24.68 -29.53 0.42
CA VAL A 316 -26.13 -29.76 0.34
C VAL A 316 -26.77 -29.39 -1.00
N GLY A 317 -25.96 -28.99 -1.98
CA GLY A 317 -26.45 -28.59 -3.29
C GLY A 317 -25.40 -28.63 -4.37
N GLU A 318 -25.67 -28.03 -5.52
CA GLU A 318 -24.76 -28.01 -6.67
C GLU A 318 -23.65 -26.99 -6.47
N ILE A 319 -22.37 -27.41 -6.64
CA ILE A 319 -21.20 -26.52 -6.61
C ILE A 319 -21.15 -25.76 -7.93
N THR A 320 -21.09 -24.44 -7.85
CA THR A 320 -20.81 -23.59 -9.01
C THR A 320 -19.31 -23.30 -9.08
N VAL A 321 -18.69 -23.60 -10.22
CA VAL A 321 -17.25 -23.39 -10.45
C VAL A 321 -17.06 -22.44 -11.62
N GLN A 322 -16.33 -21.36 -11.38
CA GLN A 322 -15.82 -20.48 -12.42
C GLN A 322 -14.33 -20.76 -12.59
N THR A 323 -13.96 -21.50 -13.61
CA THR A 323 -12.57 -21.98 -13.81
C THR A 323 -11.61 -20.93 -14.36
N LYS A 324 -12.10 -19.84 -14.96
CA LYS A 324 -11.26 -18.78 -15.55
C LYS A 324 -11.95 -17.43 -15.46
N GLN A 325 -11.16 -16.43 -15.14
CA GLN A 325 -11.56 -15.03 -15.25
C GLN A 325 -11.50 -14.52 -16.70
N SER A 326 -12.09 -13.36 -16.96
CA SER A 326 -12.06 -12.72 -18.27
C SER A 326 -10.62 -12.38 -18.68
N ARG A 327 -10.25 -12.69 -19.94
CA ARG A 327 -8.96 -12.28 -20.49
C ARG A 327 -8.72 -10.76 -20.46
N ARG A 328 -9.78 -9.96 -20.40
CA ARG A 328 -9.66 -8.48 -20.30
C ARG A 328 -9.15 -8.01 -18.94
N SER A 329 -9.28 -8.86 -17.92
CA SER A 329 -8.79 -8.56 -16.57
C SER A 329 -7.46 -9.26 -16.25
N ALA A 330 -6.94 -10.07 -17.18
CA ALA A 330 -5.69 -10.77 -16.99
C ALA A 330 -4.50 -9.84 -17.31
N PHE A 331 -3.48 -9.89 -16.48
CA PHE A 331 -2.19 -9.23 -16.68
C PHE A 331 -1.06 -10.20 -16.32
N ASN A 332 0.12 -10.01 -16.88
CA ASN A 332 1.30 -10.85 -16.65
C ASN A 332 2.50 -10.06 -16.12
N GLY A 333 2.28 -8.78 -15.86
CA GLY A 333 3.22 -7.91 -15.18
C GLY A 333 2.50 -6.83 -14.38
N VAL A 334 3.16 -6.27 -13.38
CA VAL A 334 2.70 -5.13 -12.58
C VAL A 334 3.81 -4.10 -12.54
N LYS A 335 3.47 -2.87 -12.83
CA LYS A 335 4.34 -1.69 -12.74
C LYS A 335 3.57 -0.55 -12.08
N GLY A 336 4.23 0.52 -11.75
CA GLY A 336 3.57 1.70 -11.21
C GLY A 336 4.48 2.56 -10.35
N VAL A 337 3.89 3.43 -9.56
CA VAL A 337 4.60 4.51 -8.87
C VAL A 337 4.50 4.39 -7.35
N PHE A 338 5.52 4.89 -6.68
CA PHE A 338 5.60 5.01 -5.22
C PHE A 338 6.37 6.29 -4.84
N LEU A 339 6.38 6.68 -3.58
CA LEU A 339 7.17 7.81 -3.09
C LEU A 339 8.50 7.27 -2.55
N SER A 340 9.57 7.38 -3.33
CA SER A 340 10.88 6.83 -2.95
C SER A 340 11.51 7.59 -1.79
N SER A 341 11.70 6.91 -0.65
CA SER A 341 12.43 7.48 0.47
C SER A 341 13.93 7.67 0.17
N GLU A 342 14.49 6.90 -0.75
CA GLU A 342 15.86 7.02 -1.24
C GLU A 342 16.05 8.29 -2.09
N ASP A 343 14.99 8.70 -2.81
CA ASP A 343 14.96 9.89 -3.65
C ASP A 343 14.20 11.05 -2.99
N ASN A 344 14.32 11.21 -1.67
CA ASN A 344 13.70 12.32 -0.93
C ASN A 344 12.17 12.40 -1.05
N TYR A 345 11.47 11.25 -1.15
CA TYR A 345 10.02 11.15 -1.32
C TYR A 345 9.50 11.76 -2.63
N ILE A 346 10.31 11.73 -3.67
CA ILE A 346 9.87 12.05 -5.03
C ILE A 346 9.10 10.85 -5.59
N LEU A 347 8.11 11.15 -6.44
CA LEU A 347 7.36 10.14 -7.16
C LEU A 347 8.29 9.40 -8.11
N SER A 348 8.44 8.11 -7.92
CA SER A 348 9.36 7.26 -8.69
C SER A 348 8.67 5.98 -9.13
N ASP A 349 9.07 5.43 -10.25
CA ASP A 349 8.62 4.12 -10.71
C ASP A 349 9.36 3.02 -9.95
N TYR A 350 8.64 2.04 -9.42
CA TYR A 350 9.29 0.84 -8.90
C TYR A 350 9.55 -0.16 -10.03
N PRO A 351 10.59 -1.01 -9.91
CA PRO A 351 10.89 -2.04 -10.90
C PRO A 351 9.70 -2.94 -11.18
N ALA A 352 9.35 -3.07 -12.46
CA ALA A 352 8.21 -3.87 -12.89
C ALA A 352 8.36 -5.33 -12.46
N GLN A 353 7.34 -5.89 -11.86
CA GLN A 353 7.28 -7.30 -11.49
C GLN A 353 6.62 -8.10 -12.59
N ILE A 354 7.40 -9.02 -13.17
CA ILE A 354 6.95 -9.97 -14.19
C ILE A 354 7.08 -11.37 -13.59
N SER A 355 6.11 -12.24 -13.88
CA SER A 355 6.24 -13.65 -13.47
C SER A 355 7.44 -14.30 -14.15
N LYS A 356 8.43 -14.70 -13.35
CA LYS A 356 9.65 -15.39 -13.84
C LYS A 356 9.87 -16.69 -13.08
N THR A 357 10.27 -17.72 -13.81
CA THR A 357 10.76 -18.99 -13.27
C THR A 357 12.23 -19.12 -13.65
N VAL A 358 13.08 -19.38 -12.67
CA VAL A 358 14.54 -19.55 -12.89
C VAL A 358 14.82 -21.00 -13.33
N ALA A 359 15.82 -21.21 -14.16
CA ALA A 359 16.31 -22.53 -14.52
C ALA A 359 16.66 -23.36 -13.27
N GLY A 360 16.33 -24.64 -13.29
CA GLY A 360 16.32 -25.52 -12.12
C GLY A 360 14.94 -25.69 -11.48
N SER A 361 13.98 -24.81 -11.82
CA SER A 361 12.61 -24.84 -11.27
C SER A 361 11.51 -24.96 -12.35
N PHE A 362 11.85 -25.26 -13.60
CA PHE A 362 10.83 -25.44 -14.64
C PHE A 362 10.04 -26.74 -14.41
N GLU A 363 8.72 -26.64 -14.53
CA GLU A 363 7.84 -27.81 -14.47
C GLU A 363 7.76 -28.48 -15.85
N VAL A 364 8.08 -29.75 -15.90
CA VAL A 364 8.02 -30.55 -17.14
C VAL A 364 6.60 -30.56 -17.69
N GLY A 365 6.46 -30.33 -19.00
CA GLY A 365 5.17 -30.25 -19.69
C GLY A 365 4.51 -28.87 -19.66
N LYS A 366 4.99 -27.91 -18.91
CA LYS A 366 4.50 -26.52 -18.94
C LYS A 366 5.16 -25.72 -20.06
N ARG A 367 4.40 -24.79 -20.65
CA ARG A 367 4.90 -23.91 -21.72
C ARG A 367 5.40 -22.62 -21.11
N TYR A 368 6.61 -22.22 -21.49
CA TYR A 368 7.29 -21.01 -21.05
C TYR A 368 7.77 -20.18 -22.23
N GLN A 369 7.97 -18.87 -22.02
CA GLN A 369 8.68 -18.00 -22.95
C GLN A 369 9.99 -17.54 -22.32
N ILE A 370 11.11 -17.65 -23.03
CA ILE A 370 12.43 -17.26 -22.54
C ILE A 370 12.47 -15.75 -22.32
N LEU A 371 12.83 -15.31 -21.09
CA LEU A 371 13.01 -13.91 -20.71
C LEU A 371 14.50 -13.51 -20.74
N THR A 372 15.37 -14.31 -20.13
CA THR A 372 16.80 -14.07 -20.10
C THR A 372 17.57 -15.38 -20.25
N LEU A 373 18.73 -15.34 -20.90
CA LEU A 373 19.61 -16.52 -20.99
C LEU A 373 20.51 -16.65 -19.77
N VAL A 374 20.76 -15.53 -19.08
CA VAL A 374 21.59 -15.45 -17.87
C VAL A 374 21.01 -14.41 -16.93
N ASN A 375 21.11 -14.66 -15.63
CA ASN A 375 20.70 -13.72 -14.59
C ASN A 375 21.67 -13.83 -13.40
N GLY A 376 22.78 -13.09 -13.47
CA GLY A 376 23.79 -13.03 -12.40
C GLY A 376 24.63 -14.30 -12.20
N GLY A 377 24.65 -15.23 -13.15
CA GLY A 377 25.38 -16.50 -13.02
C GLY A 377 25.71 -17.17 -14.37
N SER A 378 25.61 -18.50 -14.43
CA SER A 378 25.86 -19.25 -15.65
C SER A 378 24.69 -19.18 -16.63
N SER A 379 25.00 -19.09 -17.93
CA SER A 379 23.98 -19.13 -18.98
C SER A 379 23.19 -20.45 -18.95
N THR A 380 21.90 -20.36 -19.23
CA THR A 380 21.02 -21.52 -19.40
C THR A 380 20.94 -21.88 -20.88
N ASP A 381 21.13 -23.17 -21.19
CA ASP A 381 20.83 -23.70 -22.51
C ASP A 381 19.39 -24.22 -22.54
N PHE A 382 18.48 -23.41 -23.06
CA PHE A 382 17.08 -23.76 -23.19
C PHE A 382 16.82 -24.82 -24.28
N THR A 383 17.75 -25.00 -25.24
CA THR A 383 17.59 -26.05 -26.26
C THR A 383 17.69 -27.44 -25.64
N ALA A 384 18.48 -27.58 -24.56
CA ALA A 384 18.58 -28.83 -23.81
C ALA A 384 17.27 -29.23 -23.10
N ILE A 385 16.33 -28.29 -22.94
CA ILE A 385 15.07 -28.49 -22.22
C ILE A 385 13.83 -28.23 -23.09
N GLY A 386 13.97 -28.26 -24.41
CA GLY A 386 12.86 -28.26 -25.34
C GLY A 386 12.64 -27.00 -26.16
N ALA A 387 13.48 -25.96 -26.03
CA ALA A 387 13.41 -24.79 -26.89
C ALA A 387 13.96 -25.08 -28.29
N SER A 388 13.39 -24.48 -29.32
CA SER A 388 13.91 -24.57 -30.70
C SER A 388 15.18 -23.77 -30.93
N ALA A 389 15.42 -22.76 -30.13
CA ALA A 389 16.62 -21.94 -30.14
C ALA A 389 16.88 -21.33 -28.75
N ASN A 390 18.16 -21.06 -28.45
CA ASN A 390 18.55 -20.39 -27.21
C ASN A 390 18.50 -18.86 -27.38
N THR A 391 17.27 -18.33 -27.55
CA THR A 391 17.02 -16.92 -27.85
C THR A 391 15.85 -16.41 -27.04
N VAL A 392 15.97 -15.19 -26.51
CA VAL A 392 14.88 -14.50 -25.79
C VAL A 392 13.63 -14.37 -26.68
N GLY A 393 12.45 -14.52 -26.07
CA GLY A 393 11.17 -14.46 -26.79
C GLY A 393 10.71 -15.79 -27.39
N ILE A 394 11.56 -16.83 -27.39
CA ILE A 394 11.17 -18.17 -27.89
C ILE A 394 10.31 -18.87 -26.83
N ASP A 395 9.18 -19.41 -27.29
CA ASP A 395 8.33 -20.29 -26.50
C ASP A 395 8.82 -21.72 -26.56
N PHE A 396 8.79 -22.40 -25.42
CA PHE A 396 9.12 -23.83 -25.35
C PHE A 396 8.25 -24.57 -24.34
N THR A 397 8.10 -25.86 -24.53
CA THR A 397 7.51 -26.74 -23.52
C THR A 397 8.65 -27.43 -22.78
N ALA A 398 8.73 -27.21 -21.48
CA ALA A 398 9.84 -27.75 -20.71
C ALA A 398 9.84 -29.26 -20.69
N THR A 399 10.96 -29.87 -21.12
CA THR A 399 11.23 -31.33 -21.05
C THR A 399 12.12 -31.68 -19.85
N GLY A 400 12.61 -30.68 -19.11
CA GLY A 400 13.43 -30.84 -17.93
C GLY A 400 13.41 -29.53 -17.09
N VAL A 401 13.98 -29.60 -15.90
CA VAL A 401 14.02 -28.46 -14.95
C VAL A 401 14.99 -27.33 -15.34
N GLY A 402 15.89 -27.59 -16.27
CA GLY A 402 16.94 -26.66 -16.69
C GLY A 402 18.10 -26.59 -15.71
N ALA A 403 19.17 -25.92 -16.15
CA ALA A 403 20.35 -25.60 -15.34
C ALA A 403 20.86 -24.23 -15.74
N GLY A 404 21.52 -23.53 -14.81
CA GLY A 404 21.98 -22.15 -14.98
C GLY A 404 21.07 -21.13 -14.28
N THR A 405 21.16 -19.86 -14.69
CA THR A 405 20.43 -18.76 -14.07
C THR A 405 19.46 -18.05 -15.01
N GLY A 406 19.30 -18.54 -16.25
CA GLY A 406 18.34 -18.01 -17.20
C GLY A 406 16.90 -18.10 -16.68
N THR A 407 16.06 -17.20 -17.12
CA THR A 407 14.66 -17.11 -16.68
C THR A 407 13.68 -17.24 -17.84
N ALA A 408 12.49 -17.75 -17.54
CA ALA A 408 11.39 -17.82 -18.50
C ALA A 408 10.05 -17.56 -17.79
N SER A 409 9.03 -17.12 -18.54
CA SER A 409 7.72 -16.81 -18.01
C SER A 409 6.66 -17.78 -18.52
N LEU A 410 5.94 -18.40 -17.58
CA LEU A 410 4.75 -19.20 -17.87
C LEU A 410 3.59 -18.31 -18.34
N PHE A 411 3.36 -17.19 -17.66
CA PHE A 411 2.21 -16.34 -17.93
C PHE A 411 2.34 -15.61 -19.27
N LEU A 412 3.54 -15.18 -19.63
CA LEU A 412 3.78 -14.55 -20.92
C LEU A 412 3.56 -15.53 -22.07
N ALA A 413 3.98 -16.80 -21.91
CA ALA A 413 3.70 -17.86 -22.89
C ALA A 413 2.21 -18.18 -23.02
N GLN A 414 1.43 -18.04 -21.94
CA GLN A 414 -0.03 -18.26 -21.95
C GLN A 414 -0.78 -17.12 -22.63
N ASP A 415 -0.37 -15.87 -22.37
CA ASP A 415 -1.06 -14.67 -22.86
C ASP A 415 -0.58 -14.25 -24.26
N GLY A 416 0.64 -14.64 -24.65
CA GLY A 416 1.24 -14.37 -25.96
C GLY A 416 1.81 -12.96 -26.14
N HIS A 417 1.57 -12.04 -25.20
CA HIS A 417 2.14 -10.70 -25.19
C HIS A 417 2.15 -10.13 -23.76
N GLN A 418 2.97 -9.09 -23.54
CA GLN A 418 3.08 -8.44 -22.26
C GLN A 418 1.87 -7.56 -21.98
N ILE A 419 1.24 -7.74 -20.81
CA ILE A 419 0.10 -6.96 -20.33
C ILE A 419 0.43 -6.49 -18.91
N PHE A 420 0.59 -5.17 -18.72
CA PHE A 420 0.87 -4.58 -17.42
C PHE A 420 -0.38 -4.05 -16.74
N LEU A 421 -0.42 -4.25 -15.42
CA LEU A 421 -1.29 -3.48 -14.52
C LEU A 421 -0.48 -2.30 -13.97
N ASP A 422 -1.03 -1.10 -14.04
CA ASP A 422 -0.47 0.08 -13.36
C ASP A 422 -1.01 0.16 -11.93
N MET A 423 -0.11 0.12 -10.93
CA MET A 423 -0.46 0.08 -9.51
C MET A 423 0.29 1.14 -8.71
N ALA A 424 -0.40 2.21 -8.31
CA ALA A 424 0.15 3.24 -7.45
C ALA A 424 0.11 2.82 -5.98
N LEU A 425 1.21 3.07 -5.25
CA LEU A 425 1.41 2.66 -3.86
C LEU A 425 1.62 3.88 -2.95
N PRO A 426 0.54 4.60 -2.57
CA PRO A 426 0.64 5.89 -1.89
C PRO A 426 1.10 5.83 -0.44
N PHE A 427 1.15 4.64 0.17
CA PHE A 427 1.58 4.40 1.55
C PHE A 427 2.83 3.53 1.65
N THR A 428 3.53 3.33 0.54
CA THR A 428 4.79 2.58 0.49
C THR A 428 5.90 3.51 0.01
N VAL A 429 7.02 3.55 0.73
CA VAL A 429 8.16 4.44 0.44
C VAL A 429 9.46 3.69 0.18
N ASP A 430 9.42 2.37 0.22
CA ASP A 430 10.56 1.48 -0.01
C ASP A 430 10.34 0.69 -1.29
N ASN A 431 11.36 0.65 -2.16
CA ASN A 431 11.27 0.03 -3.47
C ASN A 431 11.05 -1.50 -3.40
N ILE A 432 11.69 -2.20 -2.45
CA ILE A 432 11.59 -3.66 -2.32
C ILE A 432 10.21 -4.05 -1.81
N ARG A 433 9.62 -3.26 -0.88
CA ARG A 433 8.22 -3.47 -0.46
C ARG A 433 7.25 -3.20 -1.59
N ALA A 434 7.49 -2.17 -2.41
CA ALA A 434 6.69 -1.89 -3.60
C ALA A 434 6.70 -3.06 -4.57
N GLN A 435 7.87 -3.61 -4.86
CA GLN A 435 8.02 -4.80 -5.69
C GLN A 435 7.29 -6.02 -5.10
N ARG A 436 7.38 -6.23 -3.79
CA ARG A 436 6.71 -7.33 -3.08
C ARG A 436 5.19 -7.23 -3.19
N LEU A 437 4.62 -6.03 -2.98
CA LEU A 437 3.19 -5.79 -3.15
C LEU A 437 2.75 -5.99 -4.61
N ALA A 438 3.55 -5.54 -5.57
CA ALA A 438 3.30 -5.76 -7.00
C ALA A 438 3.31 -7.25 -7.37
N ARG A 439 4.29 -8.01 -6.87
CA ARG A 439 4.36 -9.46 -7.06
C ARG A 439 3.15 -10.19 -6.47
N LEU A 440 2.75 -9.83 -5.25
CA LEU A 440 1.53 -10.39 -4.63
C LEU A 440 0.29 -10.12 -5.48
N ALA A 441 0.12 -8.90 -5.99
CA ALA A 441 -0.97 -8.56 -6.89
C ALA A 441 -0.96 -9.41 -8.17
N LEU A 442 0.24 -9.58 -8.77
CA LEU A 442 0.43 -10.41 -9.96
C LEU A 442 0.03 -11.88 -9.69
N LEU A 443 0.59 -12.50 -8.65
CA LEU A 443 0.37 -13.91 -8.38
C LEU A 443 -1.07 -14.19 -7.95
N ARG A 444 -1.69 -13.32 -7.16
CA ARG A 444 -3.11 -13.43 -6.80
C ARG A 444 -4.04 -13.34 -8.01
N SER A 445 -3.73 -12.48 -8.98
CA SER A 445 -4.55 -12.37 -10.20
C SER A 445 -4.56 -13.64 -11.07
N ARG A 446 -3.57 -14.50 -10.86
CA ARG A 446 -3.44 -15.79 -11.60
C ARG A 446 -4.11 -16.95 -10.89
N GLN A 447 -4.58 -16.78 -9.68
CA GLN A 447 -5.51 -17.69 -9.02
C GLN A 447 -6.91 -17.42 -9.58
N GLN A 448 -7.28 -18.14 -10.63
CA GLN A 448 -8.43 -17.78 -11.45
C GLN A 448 -9.71 -18.53 -11.09
N GLU A 449 -9.58 -19.59 -10.33
CA GLU A 449 -10.71 -20.42 -9.99
C GLU A 449 -11.48 -19.85 -8.81
N ALA A 450 -12.76 -19.60 -9.02
CA ALA A 450 -13.69 -19.18 -7.98
C ALA A 450 -14.79 -20.23 -7.85
N ILE A 451 -15.17 -20.54 -6.61
CA ILE A 451 -16.21 -21.55 -6.33
C ILE A 451 -17.27 -20.96 -5.39
N THR A 452 -18.50 -21.42 -5.60
CA THR A 452 -19.60 -21.23 -4.65
C THR A 452 -20.09 -22.60 -4.22
N ILE A 453 -19.95 -22.91 -2.94
CA ILE A 453 -20.29 -24.21 -2.36
C ILE A 453 -21.50 -24.03 -1.43
N PRO A 454 -22.67 -24.60 -1.76
CA PRO A 454 -23.80 -24.65 -0.83
C PRO A 454 -23.53 -25.73 0.25
N CYS A 455 -23.23 -25.25 1.45
CA CYS A 455 -22.93 -26.09 2.61
C CYS A 455 -24.09 -26.14 3.60
N ASN A 456 -24.10 -27.12 4.46
CA ASN A 456 -24.97 -27.17 5.63
C ASN A 456 -24.55 -26.09 6.67
N LEU A 457 -25.28 -25.98 7.77
CA LEU A 457 -25.04 -24.98 8.82
C LEU A 457 -23.66 -25.06 9.49
N SER A 458 -22.91 -26.18 9.30
CA SER A 458 -21.56 -26.29 9.82
C SER A 458 -20.59 -25.25 9.21
N ALA A 459 -20.93 -24.71 8.03
CA ALA A 459 -20.17 -23.67 7.35
C ALA A 459 -20.25 -22.29 8.03
N LEU A 460 -21.16 -22.07 8.98
CA LEU A 460 -21.20 -20.82 9.77
C LEU A 460 -19.96 -20.61 10.66
N ARG A 461 -19.13 -21.64 10.81
CA ARG A 461 -17.85 -21.52 11.51
C ARG A 461 -16.76 -20.81 10.69
N PHE A 462 -16.94 -20.68 9.38
CA PHE A 462 -15.99 -20.01 8.51
C PHE A 462 -16.11 -18.50 8.65
N LYS A 463 -14.97 -17.83 8.57
CA LYS A 463 -14.89 -16.38 8.48
C LYS A 463 -14.40 -15.97 7.10
N ILE A 464 -14.77 -14.77 6.69
CA ILE A 464 -14.19 -14.18 5.50
C ILE A 464 -12.69 -14.03 5.73
N GLY A 465 -11.90 -14.63 4.83
CA GLY A 465 -10.46 -14.63 4.92
C GLY A 465 -9.83 -15.90 5.46
N ASP A 466 -10.63 -16.84 5.92
CA ASP A 466 -10.12 -18.16 6.25
C ASP A 466 -9.74 -18.91 4.98
N ASN A 467 -8.65 -19.67 5.04
CA ASN A 467 -8.34 -20.66 4.01
C ASN A 467 -9.01 -21.99 4.38
N ILE A 468 -9.69 -22.56 3.40
CA ILE A 468 -10.36 -23.86 3.51
C ILE A 468 -9.75 -24.82 2.51
N SER A 469 -9.67 -26.10 2.84
CA SER A 469 -9.36 -27.16 1.88
C SER A 469 -10.65 -27.83 1.42
N VAL A 470 -10.78 -28.05 0.14
CA VAL A 470 -11.96 -28.68 -0.49
C VAL A 470 -11.54 -29.99 -1.10
N THR A 471 -12.24 -31.08 -0.71
CA THR A 471 -12.08 -32.39 -1.32
C THR A 471 -13.38 -32.75 -2.04
N ASN A 472 -13.30 -32.93 -3.37
CA ASN A 472 -14.43 -33.38 -4.20
C ASN A 472 -13.95 -34.20 -5.37
N VAL A 473 -14.31 -35.48 -5.42
CA VAL A 473 -13.84 -36.43 -6.44
C VAL A 473 -14.31 -36.04 -7.83
N ARG A 474 -15.53 -35.51 -7.98
CA ARG A 474 -16.09 -35.16 -9.30
C ARG A 474 -15.36 -34.00 -9.95
N LEU A 475 -14.89 -33.03 -9.13
CA LEU A 475 -14.15 -31.85 -9.58
C LEU A 475 -12.64 -32.13 -9.65
N GLY A 476 -12.18 -33.30 -9.18
CA GLY A 476 -10.76 -33.64 -9.09
C GLY A 476 -10.03 -32.86 -7.99
N TYR A 477 -10.76 -32.37 -6.99
CA TYR A 477 -10.16 -31.66 -5.86
C TYR A 477 -9.71 -32.66 -4.80
N ASP A 478 -8.42 -32.63 -4.52
CA ASP A 478 -7.80 -33.35 -3.42
C ASP A 478 -7.15 -32.31 -2.49
N GLN A 479 -7.87 -31.93 -1.43
CA GLN A 479 -7.47 -30.89 -0.49
C GLN A 479 -7.06 -29.56 -1.16
N LYS A 480 -7.72 -29.20 -2.23
CA LYS A 480 -7.46 -27.94 -2.93
C LYS A 480 -7.82 -26.76 -2.04
N VAL A 481 -6.89 -25.79 -1.93
CA VAL A 481 -7.01 -24.66 -1.00
C VAL A 481 -7.72 -23.50 -1.67
N PHE A 482 -8.69 -22.92 -0.94
CA PHE A 482 -9.42 -21.73 -1.33
C PHE A 482 -9.50 -20.75 -0.15
N GLU A 483 -9.47 -19.48 -0.44
CA GLU A 483 -9.71 -18.40 0.51
C GLU A 483 -11.20 -18.01 0.49
N VAL A 484 -11.86 -18.02 1.63
CA VAL A 484 -13.27 -17.60 1.76
C VAL A 484 -13.37 -16.09 1.58
N VAL A 485 -14.10 -15.65 0.56
CA VAL A 485 -14.30 -14.23 0.26
C VAL A 485 -15.70 -13.74 0.65
N GLY A 486 -16.64 -14.65 0.83
CA GLY A 486 -17.99 -14.31 1.24
C GLY A 486 -18.81 -15.54 1.63
N TYR A 487 -19.91 -15.31 2.28
CA TYR A 487 -20.97 -16.31 2.47
C TYR A 487 -22.33 -15.67 2.54
N SER A 488 -23.33 -16.39 2.09
CA SER A 488 -24.73 -15.99 2.17
C SER A 488 -25.58 -17.16 2.66
N MET A 489 -26.64 -16.86 3.41
CA MET A 489 -27.63 -17.89 3.80
C MET A 489 -28.82 -17.84 2.86
N GLY A 490 -29.25 -19.00 2.42
CA GLY A 490 -30.43 -19.15 1.58
C GLY A 490 -31.18 -20.44 1.87
N LEU A 491 -32.32 -20.60 1.22
CA LEU A 491 -33.03 -21.88 1.21
C LEU A 491 -32.59 -22.65 -0.04
N SER A 492 -32.20 -23.91 0.14
CA SER A 492 -31.97 -24.80 -1.00
C SER A 492 -33.28 -25.14 -1.71
N SER A 493 -33.21 -25.73 -2.90
CA SER A 493 -34.37 -26.19 -3.67
C SER A 493 -35.30 -27.12 -2.87
N ASP A 494 -34.75 -27.82 -1.89
CA ASP A 494 -35.47 -28.77 -1.03
C ASP A 494 -35.98 -28.14 0.28
N GLY A 495 -35.91 -26.79 0.40
CA GLY A 495 -36.37 -26.06 1.57
C GLY A 495 -35.46 -26.16 2.80
N GLN A 496 -34.25 -26.70 2.64
CA GLN A 496 -33.24 -26.71 3.71
C GLN A 496 -32.48 -25.40 3.73
N ILE A 497 -32.04 -24.96 4.92
CA ILE A 497 -31.16 -23.81 5.07
C ILE A 497 -29.77 -24.23 4.57
N ALA A 498 -29.27 -23.52 3.55
CA ALA A 498 -27.92 -23.66 3.04
C ALA A 498 -27.10 -22.42 3.30
N VAL A 499 -25.82 -22.60 3.58
CA VAL A 499 -24.82 -21.55 3.66
C VAL A 499 -23.98 -21.63 2.38
N ASN A 500 -24.15 -20.68 1.49
CA ASN A 500 -23.35 -20.59 0.27
C ASN A 500 -22.01 -19.97 0.62
N VAL A 501 -20.94 -20.74 0.55
CA VAL A 501 -19.57 -20.27 0.77
C VAL A 501 -18.96 -19.89 -0.57
N GLU A 502 -18.61 -18.62 -0.72
CA GLU A 502 -17.91 -18.09 -1.88
C GLU A 502 -16.41 -18.07 -1.58
N ALA A 503 -15.61 -18.73 -2.42
CA ALA A 503 -14.18 -18.85 -2.21
C ALA A 503 -13.39 -18.75 -3.51
N ILE A 504 -12.17 -18.26 -3.42
CA ILE A 504 -11.23 -18.08 -4.54
C ILE A 504 -9.99 -18.93 -4.27
N GLU A 505 -9.49 -19.57 -5.31
CA GLU A 505 -8.26 -20.34 -5.26
C GLU A 505 -7.10 -19.54 -4.64
N THR A 506 -6.32 -20.17 -3.78
CA THR A 506 -5.13 -19.60 -3.18
C THR A 506 -4.04 -20.66 -3.01
N ALA A 507 -2.80 -20.22 -2.87
CA ALA A 507 -1.65 -21.10 -2.63
C ALA A 507 -0.62 -20.40 -1.75
N SER A 508 0.17 -21.18 -0.98
CA SER A 508 1.26 -20.64 -0.16
C SER A 508 2.31 -19.91 -0.99
N SER A 509 2.61 -20.41 -2.18
CA SER A 509 3.62 -19.84 -3.09
C SER A 509 3.34 -18.40 -3.55
N ILE A 510 2.10 -17.91 -3.41
CA ILE A 510 1.78 -16.50 -3.67
C ILE A 510 2.53 -15.57 -2.71
N TRP A 511 2.69 -16.02 -1.46
CA TRP A 511 3.22 -15.23 -0.35
C TRP A 511 4.72 -15.40 -0.15
N ASP A 512 5.34 -16.31 -0.92
CA ASP A 512 6.77 -16.55 -0.88
C ASP A 512 7.51 -15.39 -1.55
N TRP A 513 8.55 -14.92 -0.88
CA TRP A 513 9.47 -13.91 -1.38
C TRP A 513 10.89 -14.38 -1.15
N SER A 514 11.72 -14.28 -2.16
CA SER A 514 13.15 -14.58 -2.06
C SER A 514 13.98 -13.40 -2.57
N THR A 515 15.25 -13.39 -2.19
CA THR A 515 16.20 -12.38 -2.66
C THR A 515 16.39 -12.37 -4.20
N THR A 516 16.05 -13.47 -4.87
CA THR A 516 16.10 -13.57 -6.35
C THR A 516 14.89 -12.90 -7.03
N ASP A 517 13.88 -12.51 -6.26
CA ASP A 517 12.70 -11.79 -6.78
C ASP A 517 12.92 -10.27 -6.80
N GLU A 518 13.99 -9.81 -6.13
CA GLU A 518 14.34 -8.39 -6.11
C GLU A 518 14.91 -7.95 -7.45
N GLU A 519 14.32 -6.90 -8.02
CA GLU A 519 14.83 -6.20 -9.20
C GLU A 519 15.59 -4.94 -8.79
N VAL A 520 16.60 -4.57 -9.59
CA VAL A 520 17.42 -3.40 -9.30
C VAL A 520 16.60 -2.13 -9.48
N PHE A 521 16.57 -1.30 -8.45
CA PHE A 521 16.00 0.05 -8.52
C PHE A 521 17.09 1.03 -8.97
N LEU A 522 16.87 1.73 -10.07
CA LEU A 522 17.85 2.65 -10.67
C LEU A 522 17.66 4.12 -10.24
N GLY A 523 16.73 4.38 -9.30
CA GLY A 523 16.39 5.75 -8.88
C GLY A 523 15.42 6.45 -9.85
N GLY A 524 14.96 7.66 -9.49
CA GLY A 524 13.92 8.42 -10.21
C GLY A 524 14.29 9.04 -11.57
N GLY A 525 15.21 8.40 -12.33
CA GLY A 525 15.36 8.71 -13.75
C GLY A 525 14.33 7.94 -14.56
N GLU A 526 13.69 8.59 -15.53
CA GLU A 526 12.87 7.91 -16.53
C GLU A 526 13.71 6.78 -17.18
N VAL A 527 13.58 5.57 -16.66
CA VAL A 527 14.04 4.39 -17.36
C VAL A 527 12.80 3.82 -18.04
N ASP A 528 12.63 4.15 -19.28
CA ASP A 528 11.69 3.48 -20.16
C ASP A 528 12.18 2.04 -20.36
N LEU A 529 11.89 1.18 -19.39
CA LEU A 529 12.42 -0.18 -19.32
C LEU A 529 11.75 -1.13 -20.32
N TYR A 530 10.83 -0.63 -21.20
CA TYR A 530 10.17 -1.52 -22.14
C TYR A 530 9.75 -0.83 -23.43
N ASP A 531 10.68 -0.75 -24.37
CA ASP A 531 10.36 -0.44 -25.78
C ASP A 531 10.09 -1.73 -26.62
N GLY A 532 9.97 -2.88 -25.96
CA GLY A 532 9.86 -4.19 -26.65
C GLY A 532 11.21 -4.77 -27.07
N THR A 533 12.31 -4.11 -26.80
CA THR A 533 13.66 -4.62 -27.04
C THR A 533 14.32 -4.99 -25.72
N VAL A 534 15.06 -6.07 -25.74
CA VAL A 534 15.74 -6.72 -24.61
C VAL A 534 16.51 -5.73 -23.73
N ALA A 535 16.30 -5.78 -22.41
CA ALA A 535 17.15 -5.12 -21.46
C ALA A 535 18.63 -5.54 -21.65
N VAL A 536 19.44 -4.67 -22.18
CA VAL A 536 20.89 -4.84 -22.20
C VAL A 536 21.39 -4.43 -20.82
N ALA A 537 21.95 -5.37 -20.06
CA ALA A 537 22.62 -5.07 -18.82
C ALA A 537 23.67 -3.98 -19.05
N PRO A 538 23.78 -2.95 -18.19
CA PRO A 538 24.80 -1.94 -18.32
C PRO A 538 26.17 -2.62 -18.24
N THR A 539 26.96 -2.50 -19.28
CA THR A 539 28.39 -2.84 -19.26
C THR A 539 29.06 -1.88 -18.28
N SER A 540 29.59 -2.43 -17.19
CA SER A 540 30.45 -1.70 -16.26
C SER A 540 31.58 -1.02 -17.02
N ILE A 541 31.72 0.30 -16.85
CA ILE A 541 32.96 1.04 -17.12
C ILE A 541 33.80 1.04 -15.85
#